data_2c0499a6f93332481e4f16cbf0868dba
#
_entry.id   2c0499a6f93332481e4f16cbf0868dba
#
_cell.length_a   1.000
_cell.length_b   1.000
_cell.length_c   1.000
_cell.angle_alpha   90.00
_cell.angle_beta   90.00
_cell.angle_gamma   90.00
#
_symmetry.space_group_name_H-M   'P 1'
#
loop_
_entity.id
_entity.type
_entity.pdbx_description
1 polymer ?
#
loop_
_entity_poly.entity_id
_entity_poly.type
_entity_poly.pdbx_seq_one_letter_code
_entity_poly.pdbx_strand_id
1 'polypeptide(L)'
;MIEHVYRRAAAAASIDRVIVATDDERIAQAVRGFGGDARMTSAAHQSGTDRLAEVARALDCDVVVNVQGDEPLIEPAMIDEAVAPFARDAALLVTTLRRRISSDADLHNPNVTKVVVDRDDYALYFSRAPIPYTRPGQPEPSAWRHVGLYAYRRTCLLQLAALPQTALERAEALEQLRALEHGIRIKAIETAYDSIGVDTPEDLERVRRLVAAPARA
;
A
#
# COMPACT_ATOMS: atom_id res chain seq x y z
N MET A 1 14.74 -8.62 -6.27
CA MET A 1 13.39 -8.09 -6.01
C MET A 1 13.46 -6.72 -5.34
N ILE A 2 13.98 -6.61 -4.12
CA ILE A 2 14.00 -5.33 -3.38
C ILE A 2 14.68 -4.16 -4.13
N GLU A 3 15.69 -4.41 -4.95
CA GLU A 3 16.32 -3.37 -5.78
C GLU A 3 15.36 -2.78 -6.82
N HIS A 4 14.48 -3.58 -7.43
CA HIS A 4 13.46 -3.09 -8.35
C HIS A 4 12.47 -2.17 -7.65
N VAL A 5 11.96 -2.60 -6.48
CA VAL A 5 11.07 -1.77 -5.65
C VAL A 5 11.75 -0.45 -5.27
N TYR A 6 13.00 -0.52 -4.77
CA TYR A 6 13.76 0.65 -4.36
C TYR A 6 13.93 1.65 -5.51
N ARG A 7 14.40 1.18 -6.68
CA ARG A 7 14.63 2.04 -7.84
C ARG A 7 13.35 2.66 -8.39
N ARG A 8 12.25 1.91 -8.40
CA ARG A 8 10.94 2.43 -8.81
C ARG A 8 10.40 3.45 -7.82
N ALA A 9 10.51 3.19 -6.52
CA ALA A 9 10.15 4.17 -5.49
C ALA A 9 10.99 5.45 -5.59
N ALA A 10 12.30 5.32 -5.83
CA ALA A 10 13.19 6.47 -6.01
C ALA A 10 12.95 7.25 -7.32
N ALA A 11 12.25 6.67 -8.29
CA ALA A 11 11.89 7.35 -9.53
C ALA A 11 10.60 8.17 -9.44
N ALA A 12 9.84 8.06 -8.35
CA ALA A 12 8.65 8.88 -8.11
C ALA A 12 9.06 10.33 -7.82
N ALA A 13 8.38 11.29 -8.47
CA ALA A 13 8.76 12.71 -8.40
C ALA A 13 8.49 13.35 -7.03
N SER A 14 7.57 12.78 -6.25
CA SER A 14 7.19 13.24 -4.91
C SER A 14 8.06 12.69 -3.77
N ILE A 15 9.07 11.86 -4.08
CA ILE A 15 9.88 11.17 -3.07
C ILE A 15 11.28 11.80 -2.97
N ASP A 16 11.60 12.33 -1.80
CA ASP A 16 12.92 12.89 -1.49
C ASP A 16 13.92 11.80 -1.09
N ARG A 17 13.44 10.72 -0.45
CA ARG A 17 14.30 9.66 0.10
C ARG A 17 13.57 8.33 0.17
N VAL A 18 14.27 7.26 -0.21
CA VAL A 18 13.82 5.87 -0.03
C VAL A 18 14.65 5.19 1.03
N ILE A 19 14.00 4.49 1.96
CA ILE A 19 14.65 3.72 3.03
C ILE A 19 14.01 2.34 3.05
N VAL A 20 14.81 1.29 3.02
CA VAL A 20 14.34 -0.08 3.27
C VAL A 20 14.41 -0.37 4.76
N ALA A 21 13.26 -0.53 5.39
CA ALA A 21 13.13 -0.94 6.78
C ALA A 21 13.01 -2.47 6.86
N THR A 22 13.95 -3.15 7.49
CA THR A 22 13.99 -4.61 7.55
C THR A 22 14.60 -5.10 8.86
N ASP A 23 14.22 -6.30 9.30
CA ASP A 23 14.85 -7.05 10.39
C ASP A 23 15.78 -8.16 9.87
N ASP A 24 15.89 -8.32 8.55
CA ASP A 24 16.73 -9.32 7.91
C ASP A 24 18.03 -8.70 7.37
N GLU A 25 19.16 -9.11 7.96
CA GLU A 25 20.48 -8.61 7.57
C GLU A 25 20.84 -8.93 6.11
N ARG A 26 20.32 -10.03 5.56
CA ARG A 26 20.54 -10.37 4.13
C ARG A 26 19.90 -9.35 3.21
N ILE A 27 18.71 -8.84 3.57
CA ILE A 27 18.03 -7.77 2.84
C ILE A 27 18.82 -6.47 2.99
N ALA A 28 19.22 -6.13 4.21
CA ALA A 28 19.99 -4.92 4.46
C ALA A 28 21.31 -4.90 3.69
N GLN A 29 22.04 -6.02 3.65
CA GLN A 29 23.28 -6.17 2.87
C GLN A 29 23.03 -6.04 1.37
N ALA A 30 21.97 -6.67 0.85
CA ALA A 30 21.58 -6.55 -0.56
C ALA A 30 21.29 -5.08 -0.93
N VAL A 31 20.56 -4.36 -0.07
CA VAL A 31 20.24 -2.93 -0.28
C VAL A 31 21.50 -2.06 -0.29
N ARG A 32 22.39 -2.26 0.69
CA ARG A 32 23.69 -1.55 0.75
C ARG A 32 24.56 -1.88 -0.46
N GLY A 33 24.49 -3.12 -0.95
CA GLY A 33 25.27 -3.60 -2.12
C GLY A 33 24.96 -2.86 -3.42
N PHE A 34 23.75 -2.33 -3.61
CA PHE A 34 23.42 -1.47 -4.75
C PHE A 34 23.37 0.03 -4.41
N GLY A 35 23.86 0.42 -3.22
CA GLY A 35 23.96 1.82 -2.78
C GLY A 35 22.66 2.38 -2.19
N GLY A 36 21.70 1.54 -1.83
CA GLY A 36 20.46 1.94 -1.18
C GLY A 36 20.62 2.20 0.32
N ASP A 37 19.69 2.95 0.91
CA ASP A 37 19.59 3.19 2.36
C ASP A 37 18.78 2.05 3.01
N ALA A 38 19.39 1.31 3.92
CA ALA A 38 18.76 0.25 4.69
C ALA A 38 18.88 0.52 6.18
N ARG A 39 17.75 0.38 6.89
CA ARG A 39 17.69 0.50 8.35
C ARG A 39 17.21 -0.80 8.96
N MET A 40 18.02 -1.32 9.88
CA MET A 40 17.62 -2.43 10.73
C MET A 40 16.57 -1.97 11.72
N THR A 41 15.53 -2.76 11.88
CA THR A 41 14.40 -2.54 12.78
C THR A 41 14.16 -3.74 13.66
N SER A 42 13.40 -3.58 14.72
CA SER A 42 13.11 -4.66 15.65
C SER A 42 12.42 -5.84 14.94
N ALA A 43 12.85 -7.06 15.23
CA ALA A 43 12.18 -8.29 14.82
C ALA A 43 10.88 -8.56 15.59
N ALA A 44 10.60 -7.77 16.66
CA ALA A 44 9.38 -7.90 17.46
C ALA A 44 8.16 -7.21 16.85
N HIS A 45 8.33 -6.45 15.77
CA HIS A 45 7.21 -5.78 15.10
C HIS A 45 6.21 -6.79 14.55
N GLN A 46 4.93 -6.53 14.84
CA GLN A 46 3.82 -7.38 14.41
C GLN A 46 3.30 -7.01 13.02
N SER A 47 3.63 -5.78 12.55
CA SER A 47 3.11 -5.26 11.28
C SER A 47 4.12 -4.40 10.54
N GLY A 48 3.85 -4.18 9.24
CA GLY A 48 4.60 -3.23 8.42
C GLY A 48 4.50 -1.79 8.93
N THR A 49 3.35 -1.39 9.44
CA THR A 49 3.12 -0.06 10.02
C THR A 49 3.99 0.20 11.25
N ASP A 50 4.15 -0.78 12.13
CA ASP A 50 5.02 -0.67 13.31
C ASP A 50 6.48 -0.47 12.90
N ARG A 51 6.92 -1.21 11.89
CA ARG A 51 8.27 -1.12 11.32
C ARG A 51 8.54 0.25 10.68
N LEU A 52 7.58 0.75 9.90
CA LEU A 52 7.66 2.09 9.33
C LEU A 52 7.71 3.17 10.41
N ALA A 53 6.88 3.05 11.44
CA ALA A 53 6.83 4.00 12.54
C ALA A 53 8.16 4.07 13.31
N GLU A 54 8.86 2.94 13.50
CA GLU A 54 10.20 2.93 14.11
C GLU A 54 11.15 3.81 13.32
N VAL A 55 11.22 3.63 12.01
CA VAL A 55 12.09 4.43 11.13
C VAL A 55 11.65 5.89 11.10
N ALA A 56 10.35 6.14 10.96
CA ALA A 56 9.78 7.48 10.82
C ALA A 56 9.97 8.35 12.06
N ARG A 57 10.12 7.76 13.26
CA ARG A 57 10.41 8.52 14.50
C ARG A 57 11.70 9.34 14.41
N ALA A 58 12.69 8.83 13.68
CA ALA A 58 14.01 9.45 13.53
C ALA A 58 14.12 10.32 12.27
N LEU A 59 13.04 10.49 11.51
CA LEU A 59 13.04 11.29 10.29
C LEU A 59 12.32 12.62 10.50
N ASP A 60 12.83 13.66 9.86
CA ASP A 60 12.16 14.93 9.69
C ASP A 60 11.51 14.93 8.29
N CYS A 61 10.23 14.60 8.25
CA CYS A 61 9.43 14.52 7.02
C CYS A 61 7.94 14.73 7.33
N ASP A 62 7.21 15.26 6.36
CA ASP A 62 5.77 15.50 6.49
C ASP A 62 4.94 14.26 6.18
N VAL A 63 5.34 13.53 5.14
CA VAL A 63 4.62 12.38 4.60
C VAL A 63 5.55 11.16 4.54
N VAL A 64 5.02 10.01 4.92
CA VAL A 64 5.68 8.71 4.81
C VAL A 64 4.86 7.83 3.87
N VAL A 65 5.51 7.30 2.85
CA VAL A 65 4.89 6.36 1.91
C VAL A 65 5.32 4.94 2.24
N ASN A 66 4.35 4.05 2.41
CA ASN A 66 4.56 2.62 2.58
C ASN A 66 4.45 1.92 1.23
N VAL A 67 5.58 1.48 0.69
CA VAL A 67 5.67 0.63 -0.49
C VAL A 67 6.06 -0.76 -0.04
N GLN A 68 5.29 -1.77 -0.43
CA GLN A 68 5.55 -3.16 -0.06
C GLN A 68 6.79 -3.70 -0.81
N GLY A 69 7.64 -4.45 -0.11
CA GLY A 69 8.90 -4.97 -0.65
C GLY A 69 8.73 -6.09 -1.70
N ASP A 70 7.52 -6.60 -1.82
CA ASP A 70 7.07 -7.64 -2.76
C ASP A 70 6.37 -7.09 -4.00
N GLU A 71 6.39 -5.75 -4.22
CA GLU A 71 5.78 -5.05 -5.35
C GLU A 71 6.85 -4.55 -6.37
N PRO A 72 7.62 -5.45 -7.02
CA PRO A 72 8.75 -5.06 -7.87
C PRO A 72 8.35 -4.33 -9.15
N LEU A 73 7.07 -4.35 -9.51
CA LEU A 73 6.51 -3.68 -10.68
C LEU A 73 5.66 -2.45 -10.33
N ILE A 74 5.76 -1.94 -9.08
CA ILE A 74 5.05 -0.72 -8.72
C ILE A 74 5.40 0.43 -9.68
N GLU A 75 4.40 1.12 -10.20
CA GLU A 75 4.66 2.28 -11.05
C GLU A 75 4.94 3.52 -10.20
N PRO A 76 6.01 4.29 -10.50
CA PRO A 76 6.32 5.52 -9.77
C PRO A 76 5.14 6.51 -9.69
N ALA A 77 4.35 6.59 -10.75
CA ALA A 77 3.16 7.42 -10.82
C ALA A 77 2.11 7.06 -9.75
N MET A 78 2.00 5.79 -9.34
CA MET A 78 1.11 5.38 -8.25
C MET A 78 1.51 6.03 -6.92
N ILE A 79 2.80 6.17 -6.68
CA ILE A 79 3.33 6.83 -5.48
C ILE A 79 2.98 8.31 -5.54
N ASP A 80 3.19 8.96 -6.70
CA ASP A 80 2.86 10.37 -6.91
C ASP A 80 1.36 10.62 -6.77
N GLU A 81 0.50 9.72 -7.29
CA GLU A 81 -0.96 9.79 -7.12
C GLU A 81 -1.38 9.72 -5.64
N ALA A 82 -0.74 8.86 -4.84
CA ALA A 82 -1.02 8.73 -3.41
C ALA A 82 -0.57 9.95 -2.60
N VAL A 83 0.52 10.61 -2.99
CA VAL A 83 1.10 11.75 -2.28
C VAL A 83 0.45 13.08 -2.68
N ALA A 84 0.07 13.26 -3.95
CA ALA A 84 -0.42 14.53 -4.48
C ALA A 84 -1.55 15.20 -3.67
N PRO A 85 -2.53 14.48 -3.09
CA PRO A 85 -3.59 15.11 -2.30
C PRO A 85 -3.12 15.86 -1.05
N PHE A 86 -2.00 15.45 -0.44
CA PHE A 86 -1.47 16.09 0.77
C PHE A 86 -1.02 17.54 0.55
N ALA A 87 -0.65 17.90 -0.67
CA ALA A 87 -0.29 19.28 -1.02
C ALA A 87 -1.49 20.24 -1.02
N ARG A 88 -2.71 19.69 -1.18
CA ARG A 88 -3.96 20.46 -1.34
C ARG A 88 -4.84 20.43 -0.10
N ASP A 89 -4.64 19.45 0.77
CA ASP A 89 -5.45 19.26 1.96
C ASP A 89 -4.54 18.98 3.18
N ALA A 90 -4.38 20.01 4.02
CA ALA A 90 -3.59 19.92 5.25
C ALA A 90 -4.25 19.01 6.30
N ALA A 91 -5.56 18.79 6.24
CA ALA A 91 -6.30 17.92 7.17
C ALA A 91 -6.27 16.45 6.75
N LEU A 92 -5.80 16.15 5.55
CA LEU A 92 -5.68 14.78 5.05
C LEU A 92 -4.61 14.02 5.83
N LEU A 93 -4.98 12.88 6.39
CA LEU A 93 -4.10 12.08 7.26
C LEU A 93 -3.53 10.85 6.55
N VAL A 94 -4.36 10.15 5.76
CA VAL A 94 -4.01 8.88 5.12
C VAL A 94 -4.60 8.82 3.72
N THR A 95 -3.80 8.39 2.76
CA THR A 95 -4.27 7.98 1.43
C THR A 95 -3.90 6.53 1.15
N THR A 96 -4.66 5.91 0.29
CA THR A 96 -4.36 4.62 -0.35
C THR A 96 -4.85 4.66 -1.79
N LEU A 97 -4.62 3.59 -2.54
CA LEU A 97 -5.08 3.51 -3.91
C LEU A 97 -6.21 2.48 -4.07
N ARG A 98 -7.06 2.71 -5.06
CA ARG A 98 -8.07 1.77 -5.52
C ARG A 98 -8.02 1.64 -7.03
N ARG A 99 -8.37 0.49 -7.54
CA ARG A 99 -8.52 0.23 -8.96
C ARG A 99 -9.84 -0.47 -9.25
N ARG A 100 -10.45 -0.14 -10.38
CA ARG A 100 -11.71 -0.77 -10.78
C ARG A 100 -11.53 -2.27 -11.02
N ILE A 101 -12.42 -3.07 -10.46
CA ILE A 101 -12.52 -4.50 -10.74
C ILE A 101 -13.27 -4.66 -12.07
N SER A 102 -12.68 -5.42 -12.98
CA SER A 102 -13.27 -5.73 -14.31
C SER A 102 -13.62 -7.20 -14.48
N SER A 103 -13.31 -8.04 -13.47
CA SER A 103 -13.48 -9.48 -13.50
C SER A 103 -14.34 -9.94 -12.32
N ASP A 104 -15.37 -10.73 -12.59
CA ASP A 104 -16.19 -11.37 -11.55
C ASP A 104 -15.34 -12.31 -10.67
N ALA A 105 -14.34 -12.95 -11.25
CA ALA A 105 -13.37 -13.77 -10.50
C ALA A 105 -12.63 -12.97 -9.44
N ASP A 106 -12.19 -11.75 -9.75
CA ASP A 106 -11.51 -10.87 -8.79
C ASP A 106 -12.46 -10.37 -7.69
N LEU A 107 -13.72 -10.10 -8.04
CA LEU A 107 -14.72 -9.67 -7.07
C LEU A 107 -14.93 -10.75 -5.99
N HIS A 108 -14.94 -12.01 -6.38
CA HIS A 108 -15.18 -13.14 -5.46
C HIS A 108 -13.89 -13.72 -4.85
N ASN A 109 -12.71 -13.27 -5.30
CA ASN A 109 -11.44 -13.72 -4.75
C ASN A 109 -11.15 -13.06 -3.39
N PRO A 110 -11.04 -13.81 -2.28
CA PRO A 110 -10.75 -13.24 -0.95
C PRO A 110 -9.34 -12.65 -0.84
N ASN A 111 -8.42 -12.99 -1.74
CA ASN A 111 -7.08 -12.41 -1.77
C ASN A 111 -7.06 -11.03 -2.45
N VAL A 112 -8.08 -10.70 -3.22
CA VAL A 112 -8.31 -9.36 -3.73
C VAL A 112 -9.16 -8.60 -2.71
N THR A 113 -8.56 -7.71 -1.94
CA THR A 113 -9.29 -6.87 -0.99
C THR A 113 -10.15 -5.86 -1.73
N LYS A 114 -11.44 -5.80 -1.40
CA LYS A 114 -12.39 -4.81 -1.94
C LYS A 114 -12.43 -3.58 -1.05
N VAL A 115 -12.76 -2.43 -1.64
CA VAL A 115 -13.01 -1.18 -0.92
C VAL A 115 -14.26 -0.51 -1.46
N VAL A 116 -15.10 -0.01 -0.56
CA VAL A 116 -16.21 0.88 -0.88
C VAL A 116 -15.90 2.28 -0.35
N VAL A 117 -16.28 3.30 -1.09
CA VAL A 117 -15.94 4.69 -0.80
C VAL A 117 -17.19 5.57 -0.75
N ASP A 118 -17.09 6.68 -0.03
CA ASP A 118 -18.08 7.75 -0.07
C ASP A 118 -17.91 8.64 -1.34
N ARG A 119 -18.73 9.71 -1.44
CA ARG A 119 -18.71 10.63 -2.59
C ARG A 119 -17.44 11.49 -2.68
N ASP A 120 -16.68 11.57 -1.58
CA ASP A 120 -15.43 12.33 -1.47
C ASP A 120 -14.21 11.41 -1.55
N ASP A 121 -14.41 10.16 -2.00
CA ASP A 121 -13.40 9.10 -2.14
C ASP A 121 -12.81 8.60 -0.81
N TYR A 122 -13.45 8.83 0.31
CA TYR A 122 -13.02 8.23 1.58
C TYR A 122 -13.57 6.82 1.73
N ALA A 123 -12.70 5.90 2.16
CA ALA A 123 -13.07 4.53 2.40
C ALA A 123 -14.14 4.43 3.51
N LEU A 124 -15.24 3.76 3.17
CA LEU A 124 -16.28 3.37 4.11
C LEU A 124 -15.96 2.04 4.78
N TYR A 125 -15.42 1.10 3.99
CA TYR A 125 -14.99 -0.20 4.50
C TYR A 125 -14.07 -0.91 3.51
N PHE A 126 -13.19 -1.78 4.04
CA PHE A 126 -12.38 -2.73 3.28
C PHE A 126 -12.79 -4.14 3.66
N SER A 127 -12.90 -5.05 2.69
CA SER A 127 -13.28 -6.44 2.96
C SER A 127 -12.68 -7.43 1.96
N ARG A 128 -12.44 -8.64 2.44
CA ARG A 128 -12.14 -9.78 1.59
C ARG A 128 -13.41 -10.35 0.94
N ALA A 129 -14.60 -10.09 1.53
CA ALA A 129 -15.88 -10.45 0.93
C ALA A 129 -16.18 -9.59 -0.31
N PRO A 130 -17.02 -10.06 -1.24
CA PRO A 130 -17.50 -9.24 -2.35
C PRO A 130 -18.41 -8.11 -1.82
N ILE A 131 -17.94 -6.88 -1.93
CA ILE A 131 -18.68 -5.64 -1.57
C ILE A 131 -18.57 -4.63 -2.71
N PRO A 132 -19.65 -3.81 -2.94
CA PRO A 132 -20.96 -3.85 -2.29
C PRO A 132 -21.82 -5.02 -2.77
N TYR A 133 -22.80 -5.45 -1.97
CA TYR A 133 -23.81 -6.41 -2.41
C TYR A 133 -24.81 -5.74 -3.35
N THR A 134 -25.01 -6.30 -4.53
CA THR A 134 -26.00 -5.84 -5.48
C THR A 134 -27.27 -6.71 -5.40
N ARG A 135 -28.41 -6.10 -5.06
CA ARG A 135 -29.70 -6.81 -5.05
C ARG A 135 -30.11 -7.17 -6.47
N PRO A 136 -30.72 -8.36 -6.68
CA PRO A 136 -31.23 -8.74 -8.01
C PRO A 136 -32.10 -7.66 -8.62
N GLY A 137 -31.87 -7.34 -9.90
CA GLY A 137 -32.59 -6.29 -10.63
C GLY A 137 -32.12 -4.86 -10.39
N GLN A 138 -31.10 -4.64 -9.58
CA GLN A 138 -30.45 -3.34 -9.44
C GLN A 138 -29.22 -3.24 -10.36
N PRO A 139 -28.88 -2.03 -10.84
CA PRO A 139 -27.65 -1.84 -11.59
C PRO A 139 -26.43 -2.13 -10.71
N GLU A 140 -25.45 -2.82 -11.28
CA GLU A 140 -24.21 -3.11 -10.59
C GLU A 140 -23.40 -1.81 -10.38
N PRO A 141 -23.07 -1.45 -9.14
CA PRO A 141 -22.16 -0.35 -8.87
C PRO A 141 -20.74 -0.73 -9.29
N SER A 142 -19.88 0.25 -9.47
CA SER A 142 -18.45 -0.01 -9.66
C SER A 142 -17.88 -0.69 -8.42
N ALA A 143 -17.28 -1.88 -8.60
CA ALA A 143 -16.51 -2.55 -7.57
C ALA A 143 -15.04 -2.13 -7.67
N TRP A 144 -14.41 -1.92 -6.52
CA TRP A 144 -13.04 -1.44 -6.42
C TRP A 144 -12.18 -2.43 -5.64
N ARG A 145 -11.04 -2.81 -6.19
CA ARG A 145 -9.99 -3.47 -5.43
C ARG A 145 -9.13 -2.41 -4.75
N HIS A 146 -8.76 -2.67 -3.55
CA HIS A 146 -7.74 -1.93 -2.83
C HIS A 146 -6.35 -2.30 -3.36
N VAL A 147 -5.48 -1.30 -3.49
CA VAL A 147 -4.06 -1.47 -3.81
C VAL A 147 -3.26 -1.07 -2.57
N GLY A 148 -2.44 -1.97 -2.07
CA GLY A 148 -1.77 -1.91 -0.76
C GLY A 148 -0.66 -0.87 -0.60
N LEU A 149 -0.70 0.22 -1.37
CA LEU A 149 0.16 1.37 -1.23
C LEU A 149 -0.52 2.42 -0.34
N TYR A 150 0.21 2.94 0.64
CA TYR A 150 -0.30 3.97 1.54
C TYR A 150 0.65 5.15 1.64
N ALA A 151 0.08 6.36 1.76
CA ALA A 151 0.82 7.52 2.24
C ALA A 151 0.14 8.08 3.51
N TYR A 152 0.95 8.47 4.47
CA TYR A 152 0.51 8.93 5.78
C TYR A 152 1.12 10.29 6.11
N ARG A 153 0.37 11.20 6.75
CA ARG A 153 1.05 12.20 7.58
C ARG A 153 1.88 11.47 8.62
N ARG A 154 3.15 11.86 8.77
CA ARG A 154 4.06 11.22 9.74
C ARG A 154 3.46 11.13 11.14
N THR A 155 2.82 12.19 11.61
CA THR A 155 2.15 12.21 12.93
C THR A 155 1.04 11.16 13.04
N CYS A 156 0.23 10.99 11.98
CA CYS A 156 -0.81 9.98 11.92
C CYS A 156 -0.24 8.55 11.91
N LEU A 157 0.83 8.30 11.16
CA LEU A 157 1.52 7.00 11.16
C LEU A 157 1.98 6.62 12.58
N LEU A 158 2.62 7.56 13.29
CA LEU A 158 3.09 7.33 14.65
C LEU A 158 1.94 7.08 15.63
N GLN A 159 0.83 7.78 15.46
CA GLN A 159 -0.40 7.55 16.23
C GLN A 159 -0.99 6.18 15.95
N LEU A 160 -1.14 5.81 14.67
CA LEU A 160 -1.74 4.54 14.24
C LEU A 160 -0.95 3.33 14.76
N ALA A 161 0.39 3.39 14.71
CA ALA A 161 1.26 2.33 15.23
C ALA A 161 1.16 2.15 16.77
N ALA A 162 0.70 3.18 17.49
CA ALA A 162 0.48 3.09 18.94
C ALA A 162 -0.91 2.55 19.33
N LEU A 163 -1.83 2.40 18.37
CA LEU A 163 -3.17 1.92 18.62
C LEU A 163 -3.21 0.39 18.75
N PRO A 164 -4.03 -0.17 19.65
CA PRO A 164 -4.20 -1.61 19.75
C PRO A 164 -4.93 -2.18 18.53
N GLN A 165 -4.66 -3.44 18.22
CA GLN A 165 -5.41 -4.16 17.21
C GLN A 165 -6.90 -4.23 17.52
N THR A 166 -7.72 -4.06 16.48
CA THR A 166 -9.17 -3.98 16.59
C THR A 166 -9.88 -5.27 16.15
N ALA A 167 -11.19 -5.33 16.37
CA ALA A 167 -11.98 -6.53 16.10
C ALA A 167 -12.09 -6.81 14.59
N LEU A 168 -12.38 -5.78 13.80
CA LEU A 168 -12.50 -5.94 12.34
C LEU A 168 -11.16 -6.20 11.68
N GLU A 169 -10.09 -5.54 12.14
CA GLU A 169 -8.72 -5.81 11.70
C GLU A 169 -8.36 -7.29 11.84
N ARG A 170 -8.66 -7.89 13.00
CA ARG A 170 -8.38 -9.32 13.23
C ARG A 170 -9.27 -10.23 12.40
N ALA A 171 -10.55 -9.89 12.26
CA ALA A 171 -11.51 -10.73 11.53
C ALA A 171 -11.19 -10.82 10.04
N GLU A 172 -10.85 -9.69 9.42
CA GLU A 172 -10.53 -9.61 7.98
C GLU A 172 -9.02 -9.82 7.70
N ALA A 173 -8.17 -9.79 8.73
CA ALA A 173 -6.71 -9.71 8.60
C ALA A 173 -6.29 -8.54 7.68
N LEU A 174 -6.87 -7.36 7.94
CA LEU A 174 -6.66 -6.12 7.20
C LEU A 174 -6.31 -4.99 8.16
N GLU A 175 -5.03 -4.63 8.22
CA GLU A 175 -4.49 -3.66 9.19
C GLU A 175 -5.15 -2.27 9.09
N GLN A 176 -5.53 -1.83 7.89
CA GLN A 176 -6.17 -0.53 7.67
C GLN A 176 -7.53 -0.38 8.35
N LEU A 177 -8.19 -1.47 8.73
CA LEU A 177 -9.43 -1.41 9.49
C LEU A 177 -9.22 -0.85 10.90
N ARG A 178 -8.02 -0.99 11.48
CA ARG A 178 -7.64 -0.33 12.73
C ARG A 178 -7.83 1.19 12.64
N ALA A 179 -7.39 1.79 11.52
CA ALA A 179 -7.56 3.22 11.29
C ALA A 179 -9.05 3.61 11.27
N LEU A 180 -9.89 2.89 10.51
CA LEU A 180 -11.31 3.17 10.39
C LEU A 180 -12.04 3.01 11.72
N GLU A 181 -11.76 1.94 12.49
CA GLU A 181 -12.39 1.72 13.81
C GLU A 181 -12.00 2.79 14.85
N HIS A 182 -10.88 3.50 14.66
CA HIS A 182 -10.47 4.63 15.48
C HIS A 182 -10.84 5.99 14.87
N GLY A 183 -11.68 6.02 13.84
CA GLY A 183 -12.17 7.25 13.21
C GLY A 183 -11.15 7.97 12.33
N ILE A 184 -10.03 7.35 12.00
CA ILE A 184 -9.06 7.88 11.05
C ILE A 184 -9.57 7.60 9.64
N ARG A 185 -9.89 8.66 8.90
CA ARG A 185 -10.37 8.54 7.53
C ARG A 185 -9.24 8.25 6.55
N ILE A 186 -9.46 7.33 5.62
CA ILE A 186 -8.51 6.95 4.56
C ILE A 186 -9.10 7.37 3.22
N LYS A 187 -8.41 8.22 2.48
CA LYS A 187 -8.82 8.61 1.13
C LYS A 187 -8.27 7.60 0.12
N ALA A 188 -9.14 6.94 -0.65
CA ALA A 188 -8.77 5.93 -1.63
C ALA A 188 -8.76 6.55 -3.04
N ILE A 189 -7.58 6.89 -3.53
CA ILE A 189 -7.38 7.54 -4.83
C ILE A 189 -7.52 6.49 -5.94
N GLU A 190 -8.25 6.81 -7.00
CA GLU A 190 -8.35 5.94 -8.17
C GLU A 190 -7.04 5.96 -8.96
N THR A 191 -6.54 4.78 -9.33
CA THR A 191 -5.40 4.61 -10.22
C THR A 191 -5.77 3.77 -11.44
N ALA A 192 -5.18 4.14 -12.58
CA ALA A 192 -5.26 3.34 -13.79
C ALA A 192 -4.18 2.25 -13.85
N TYR A 193 -3.13 2.38 -13.04
CA TYR A 193 -2.00 1.46 -13.03
C TYR A 193 -2.33 0.16 -12.30
N ASP A 194 -1.59 -0.88 -12.65
CA ASP A 194 -1.62 -2.19 -12.00
C ASP A 194 -0.26 -2.50 -11.40
N SER A 195 -0.26 -3.10 -10.23
CA SER A 195 0.94 -3.66 -9.64
C SER A 195 0.71 -5.14 -9.34
N ILE A 196 1.74 -5.93 -9.52
CA ILE A 196 1.72 -7.38 -9.30
C ILE A 196 2.63 -7.66 -8.11
N GLY A 197 2.01 -7.98 -6.98
CA GLY A 197 2.70 -8.50 -5.81
C GLY A 197 3.28 -9.90 -6.08
N VAL A 198 4.34 -10.26 -5.36
CA VAL A 198 5.01 -11.55 -5.45
C VAL A 198 4.79 -12.31 -4.13
N ASP A 199 3.64 -12.98 -4.03
CA ASP A 199 3.27 -13.80 -2.87
C ASP A 199 3.61 -15.29 -3.06
N THR A 200 3.65 -15.74 -4.33
CA THR A 200 3.85 -17.14 -4.69
C THR A 200 5.04 -17.33 -5.63
N PRO A 201 5.61 -18.56 -5.74
CA PRO A 201 6.61 -18.85 -6.76
C PRO A 201 6.14 -18.57 -8.19
N GLU A 202 4.85 -18.77 -8.47
CA GLU A 202 4.22 -18.52 -9.76
C GLU A 202 4.21 -17.02 -10.09
N ASP A 203 3.94 -16.16 -9.10
CA ASP A 203 4.02 -14.71 -9.23
C ASP A 203 5.45 -14.28 -9.55
N LEU A 204 6.43 -14.85 -8.84
CA LEU A 204 7.84 -14.58 -9.09
C LEU A 204 8.24 -14.89 -10.53
N GLU A 205 7.82 -16.04 -11.06
CA GLU A 205 8.10 -16.41 -12.46
C GLU A 205 7.37 -15.52 -13.47
N ARG A 206 6.16 -15.07 -13.13
CA ARG A 206 5.42 -14.09 -13.93
C ARG A 206 6.16 -12.76 -13.99
N VAL A 207 6.59 -12.24 -12.83
CA VAL A 207 7.32 -10.97 -12.74
C VAL A 207 8.68 -11.06 -13.45
N ARG A 208 9.41 -12.17 -13.29
CA ARG A 208 10.68 -12.39 -14.01
C ARG A 208 10.52 -12.27 -15.52
N ARG A 209 9.47 -12.85 -16.08
CA ARG A 209 9.16 -12.74 -17.53
C ARG A 209 8.85 -11.32 -17.95
N LEU A 210 8.13 -10.56 -17.12
CA LEU A 210 7.78 -9.16 -17.40
C LEU A 210 9.01 -8.24 -17.35
N VAL A 211 9.88 -8.45 -16.37
CA VAL A 211 11.13 -7.67 -16.21
C VAL A 211 12.16 -8.00 -17.32
N ALA A 212 12.21 -9.26 -17.78
CA ALA A 212 13.10 -9.68 -18.85
C ALA A 212 12.62 -9.28 -20.25
N ALA A 213 11.34 -8.95 -20.42
CA ALA A 213 10.80 -8.51 -21.70
C ALA A 213 11.35 -7.11 -22.03
N PRO A 214 11.89 -6.87 -23.25
CA PRO A 214 12.31 -5.54 -23.65
C PRO A 214 11.12 -4.58 -23.59
N ALA A 215 11.36 -3.36 -23.06
CA ALA A 215 10.34 -2.31 -23.04
C ALA A 215 9.76 -2.17 -24.46
N ARG A 216 8.45 -2.35 -24.60
CA ARG A 216 7.80 -2.07 -25.89
C ARG A 216 7.99 -0.59 -26.18
N ALA A 217 8.72 -0.31 -27.27
CA ALA A 217 8.97 1.03 -27.79
C ALA A 217 7.64 1.69 -28.19
#